data_e2e8641c55a4a30a38099099775277fd
#
_entry.id   e2e8641c55a4a30a38099099775277fd
#
_cell.length_a   1.000
_cell.length_b   1.000
_cell.length_c   1.000
_cell.angle_alpha   90.00
_cell.angle_beta   90.00
_cell.angle_gamma   90.00
#
_symmetry.space_group_name_H-M   'P 1'
#
loop_
_entity.id
_entity.type
_entity.pdbx_description
1 polymer ?
#
loop_
_entity_poly.entity_id
_entity_poly.type
_entity_poly.pdbx_seq_one_letter_code
_entity_poly.pdbx_strand_id
1 'polypeptide(L)'
;MKKTLTSITLLLVGSLVYYFIYGSQQITQELKRQVDMHLEVLQKNGFAIEEREIKESSEHFVLHYKDPTKIQKYFKEKNIKMKTDDTQMLKGFKLASDISYMQGFYSAVSMDLYPVALPEMIREKTTQNDLNKMQKLLKEKIFLIHLDINKIFTSFKGYVKDIDTTFGTIKVVSTQVKFDGDFTTQRLTASTSSIQEFSINTATDLNISLKNLHGTYKQKGDSPYSFDSKQQIDMIAIQLSNGTSVELKNLDFLNNSNSSDQRINSQFISKFAELHIIDTQNRYSIENLNSKISLEKLSISALETLQSIDINNPKERQKLNKAIKMLITDGTRLNIEYIKANKVLDSSTNKMVDGFDANAYFTLNKNINLREIQSNPFALLSAVESKAHISLSDSLYNIAKKRAELSLILLFVKPISKEQKKIFDITYQNSHLKINGNQIF
;
A
#
# COMPACT_ATOMS: atom_id res chain seq x y z
N MET A 1 -5.95 14.58 9.10
CA MET A 1 -4.68 15.09 8.57
C MET A 1 -3.73 14.02 8.06
N LYS A 2 -3.52 12.88 8.75
CA LYS A 2 -2.50 11.87 8.37
C LYS A 2 -2.72 11.21 7.00
N LYS A 3 -3.96 10.83 6.64
CA LYS A 3 -4.28 10.24 5.34
C LYS A 3 -4.15 11.22 4.17
N THR A 4 -4.33 12.51 4.43
CA THR A 4 -4.35 13.55 3.40
C THR A 4 -2.95 13.86 2.87
N LEU A 5 -1.93 13.91 3.74
CA LEU A 5 -0.56 14.23 3.33
C LEU A 5 0.05 13.11 2.47
N THR A 6 -0.11 11.87 2.89
CA THR A 6 0.36 10.69 2.13
C THR A 6 -0.37 10.54 0.80
N SER A 7 -1.69 10.82 0.78
CA SER A 7 -2.48 10.81 -0.45
C SER A 7 -2.10 11.93 -1.41
N ILE A 8 -1.80 13.13 -0.90
CA ILE A 8 -1.33 14.26 -1.72
C ILE A 8 0.02 13.94 -2.35
N THR A 9 0.97 13.39 -1.61
CA THR A 9 2.30 13.04 -2.12
C THR A 9 2.22 11.92 -3.17
N LEU A 10 1.47 10.86 -2.91
CA LEU A 10 1.22 9.78 -3.87
C LEU A 10 0.45 10.23 -5.12
N LEU A 11 -0.53 11.13 -4.94
CA LEU A 11 -1.28 11.72 -6.04
C LEU A 11 -0.41 12.63 -6.92
N LEU A 12 0.44 13.43 -6.29
CA LEU A 12 1.36 14.30 -7.02
C LEU A 12 2.38 13.49 -7.82
N VAL A 13 3.00 12.49 -7.23
CA VAL A 13 3.94 11.60 -7.92
C VAL A 13 3.23 10.75 -8.96
N GLY A 14 2.10 10.15 -8.65
CA GLY A 14 1.35 9.27 -9.55
C GLY A 14 0.71 10.04 -10.72
N SER A 15 0.17 11.24 -10.49
CA SER A 15 -0.37 12.08 -11.58
C SER A 15 0.72 12.63 -12.49
N LEU A 16 1.92 12.86 -11.97
CA LEU A 16 3.06 13.31 -12.75
C LEU A 16 3.66 12.21 -13.61
N VAL A 17 3.91 11.04 -13.05
CA VAL A 17 4.40 9.87 -13.79
C VAL A 17 3.40 9.51 -14.90
N TYR A 18 2.09 9.52 -14.60
CA TYR A 18 1.03 9.31 -15.58
C TYR A 18 1.01 10.40 -16.68
N TYR A 19 1.22 11.65 -16.31
CA TYR A 19 1.22 12.82 -17.20
C TYR A 19 2.33 12.74 -18.26
N PHE A 20 3.52 12.25 -17.91
CA PHE A 20 4.66 12.16 -18.82
C PHE A 20 4.76 10.84 -19.61
N ILE A 21 4.13 9.77 -19.14
CA ILE A 21 4.09 8.47 -19.85
C ILE A 21 3.30 8.56 -21.18
N TYR A 22 2.37 9.51 -21.32
CA TYR A 22 1.52 9.65 -22.51
C TYR A 22 2.01 10.67 -23.56
N GLY A 23 3.14 11.35 -23.33
CA GLY A 23 3.67 12.37 -24.25
C GLY A 23 4.84 11.87 -25.10
N SER A 24 4.59 11.65 -26.38
CA SER A 24 5.56 11.16 -27.36
C SER A 24 6.63 12.17 -27.81
N GLN A 25 7.67 11.59 -28.34
CA GLN A 25 8.86 12.14 -29.01
C GLN A 25 8.63 13.39 -29.86
N GLN A 26 9.15 14.54 -29.48
CA GLN A 26 9.86 15.58 -30.25
C GLN A 26 9.88 16.95 -29.57
N ILE A 27 11.11 17.52 -29.41
CA ILE A 27 11.49 18.97 -29.38
C ILE A 27 10.66 19.90 -28.45
N THR A 28 11.30 20.83 -27.80
CA THR A 28 10.76 21.83 -26.85
C THR A 28 9.37 22.40 -27.22
N GLN A 29 9.10 22.66 -28.48
CA GLN A 29 7.78 23.17 -28.92
C GLN A 29 6.68 22.12 -28.77
N GLU A 30 6.96 20.88 -29.13
CA GLU A 30 6.00 19.79 -28.96
C GLU A 30 5.77 19.48 -27.48
N LEU A 31 6.80 19.55 -26.64
CA LEU A 31 6.66 19.41 -25.19
C LEU A 31 5.76 20.51 -24.61
N LYS A 32 5.96 21.76 -25.01
CA LYS A 32 5.08 22.87 -24.60
C LYS A 32 3.65 22.67 -25.09
N ARG A 33 3.46 22.23 -26.32
CA ARG A 33 2.13 21.90 -26.85
C ARG A 33 1.45 20.78 -26.05
N GLN A 34 2.20 19.75 -25.63
CA GLN A 34 1.68 18.70 -24.77
C GLN A 34 1.28 19.24 -23.39
N VAL A 35 2.10 20.11 -22.79
CA VAL A 35 1.75 20.79 -21.53
C VAL A 35 0.45 21.59 -21.72
N ASP A 36 0.33 22.38 -22.80
CA ASP A 36 -0.90 23.13 -23.10
C ASP A 36 -2.14 22.26 -23.17
N MET A 37 -2.08 21.19 -23.96
CA MET A 37 -3.21 20.25 -24.09
C MET A 37 -3.63 19.66 -22.72
N HIS A 38 -2.67 19.32 -21.88
CA HIS A 38 -2.97 18.76 -20.58
C HIS A 38 -3.51 19.80 -19.62
N LEU A 39 -3.00 21.03 -19.63
CA LEU A 39 -3.53 22.12 -18.84
C LEU A 39 -4.99 22.45 -19.22
N GLU A 40 -5.31 22.43 -20.53
CA GLU A 40 -6.70 22.56 -20.97
C GLU A 40 -7.62 21.45 -20.45
N VAL A 41 -7.13 20.19 -20.46
CA VAL A 41 -7.88 19.06 -19.88
C VAL A 41 -8.10 19.29 -18.39
N LEU A 42 -7.08 19.71 -17.64
CA LEU A 42 -7.21 20.01 -16.22
C LEU A 42 -8.20 21.14 -15.96
N GLN A 43 -8.15 22.23 -16.75
CA GLN A 43 -9.10 23.34 -16.63
C GLN A 43 -10.55 22.91 -16.84
N LYS A 44 -10.82 22.09 -17.85
CA LYS A 44 -12.15 21.53 -18.10
C LYS A 44 -12.66 20.67 -16.95
N ASN A 45 -11.74 20.07 -16.18
CA ASN A 45 -12.01 19.15 -15.09
C ASN A 45 -11.90 19.77 -13.68
N GLY A 46 -12.04 21.09 -13.56
CA GLY A 46 -12.23 21.76 -12.27
C GLY A 46 -10.99 22.38 -11.66
N PHE A 47 -9.85 22.32 -12.35
CA PHE A 47 -8.65 23.08 -11.98
C PHE A 47 -8.68 24.48 -12.61
N ALA A 48 -8.06 25.46 -11.98
CA ALA A 48 -7.72 26.72 -12.61
C ALA A 48 -6.21 26.82 -12.77
N ILE A 49 -5.76 27.41 -13.89
CA ILE A 49 -4.35 27.73 -14.14
C ILE A 49 -4.16 29.22 -13.84
N GLU A 50 -3.25 29.51 -12.96
CA GLU A 50 -2.93 30.86 -12.51
C GLU A 50 -1.43 31.13 -12.72
N GLU A 51 -1.03 32.38 -12.72
CA GLU A 51 0.37 32.85 -12.72
C GLU A 51 1.21 32.17 -13.82
N ARG A 52 0.64 31.97 -15.02
CA ARG A 52 1.34 31.26 -16.10
C ARG A 52 2.31 32.19 -16.81
N GLU A 53 3.59 31.81 -16.80
CA GLU A 53 4.67 32.46 -17.54
C GLU A 53 5.36 31.44 -18.45
N ILE A 54 5.45 31.75 -19.76
CA ILE A 54 6.11 30.90 -20.76
C ILE A 54 7.34 31.64 -21.27
N LYS A 55 8.53 31.06 -21.07
CA LYS A 55 9.81 31.54 -21.61
C LYS A 55 10.31 30.57 -22.67
N GLU A 56 11.40 30.91 -23.37
CA GLU A 56 11.93 30.08 -24.45
C GLU A 56 12.25 28.65 -23.99
N SER A 57 12.93 28.48 -22.87
CA SER A 57 13.37 27.19 -22.32
C SER A 57 12.73 26.80 -20.99
N SER A 58 11.74 27.55 -20.51
CA SER A 58 11.10 27.27 -19.22
C SER A 58 9.65 27.74 -19.21
N GLU A 59 8.90 27.19 -18.26
CA GLU A 59 7.51 27.56 -18.02
C GLU A 59 7.22 27.49 -16.53
N HIS A 60 6.43 28.45 -16.03
CA HIS A 60 5.90 28.46 -14.69
C HIS A 60 4.37 28.53 -14.76
N PHE A 61 3.68 27.83 -13.88
CA PHE A 61 2.25 27.99 -13.66
C PHE A 61 1.85 27.50 -12.27
N VAL A 62 0.71 27.99 -11.80
CA VAL A 62 0.09 27.55 -10.56
C VAL A 62 -1.23 26.85 -10.87
N LEU A 63 -1.33 25.59 -10.45
CA LEU A 63 -2.54 24.78 -10.54
C LEU A 63 -3.37 24.97 -9.28
N HIS A 64 -4.58 25.50 -9.41
CA HIS A 64 -5.51 25.75 -8.32
C HIS A 64 -6.66 24.73 -8.34
N TYR A 65 -6.87 24.01 -7.24
CA TYR A 65 -7.97 23.05 -7.03
C TYR A 65 -9.27 23.82 -6.72
N LYS A 66 -10.04 24.17 -7.78
CA LYS A 66 -11.17 25.10 -7.70
C LYS A 66 -12.51 24.40 -7.51
N ASP A 67 -12.78 23.34 -8.28
CA ASP A 67 -14.06 22.61 -8.28
C ASP A 67 -13.85 21.14 -7.88
N PRO A 68 -13.98 20.80 -6.58
CA PRO A 68 -13.77 19.45 -6.08
C PRO A 68 -14.65 18.39 -6.76
N THR A 69 -15.87 18.75 -7.15
CA THR A 69 -16.83 17.80 -7.76
C THR A 69 -16.38 17.35 -9.14
N LYS A 70 -15.95 18.30 -9.99
CA LYS A 70 -15.39 17.99 -11.30
C LYS A 70 -14.07 17.23 -11.18
N ILE A 71 -13.21 17.61 -10.24
CA ILE A 71 -11.93 16.95 -9.98
C ILE A 71 -12.16 15.49 -9.54
N GLN A 72 -13.12 15.24 -8.66
CA GLN A 72 -13.48 13.87 -8.24
C GLN A 72 -13.94 13.02 -9.44
N LYS A 73 -14.79 13.57 -10.30
CA LYS A 73 -15.27 12.89 -11.51
C LYS A 73 -14.09 12.55 -12.43
N TYR A 74 -13.21 13.52 -12.68
CA TYR A 74 -12.02 13.33 -13.50
C TYR A 74 -11.09 12.23 -12.97
N PHE A 75 -10.81 12.22 -11.67
CA PHE A 75 -10.01 11.15 -11.06
C PHE A 75 -10.68 9.79 -11.16
N LYS A 76 -12.00 9.73 -10.96
CA LYS A 76 -12.79 8.49 -11.14
C LYS A 76 -12.69 7.96 -12.57
N GLU A 77 -12.77 8.82 -13.59
CA GLU A 77 -12.61 8.45 -15.01
C GLU A 77 -11.21 7.94 -15.32
N LYS A 78 -10.21 8.35 -14.55
CA LYS A 78 -8.82 7.87 -14.62
C LYS A 78 -8.54 6.67 -13.70
N ASN A 79 -9.57 6.01 -13.17
CA ASN A 79 -9.48 4.91 -12.21
C ASN A 79 -8.75 5.26 -10.89
N ILE A 80 -8.62 6.57 -10.58
CA ILE A 80 -8.07 7.04 -9.31
C ILE A 80 -9.23 7.18 -8.32
N LYS A 81 -9.31 6.27 -7.34
CA LYS A 81 -10.37 6.30 -6.32
C LYS A 81 -10.04 7.32 -5.23
N MET A 82 -10.74 8.44 -5.25
CA MET A 82 -10.75 9.42 -4.15
C MET A 82 -12.11 9.43 -3.48
N LYS A 83 -12.12 9.50 -2.16
CA LYS A 83 -13.38 9.73 -1.43
C LYS A 83 -13.84 11.18 -1.62
N THR A 84 -15.14 11.40 -1.57
CA THR A 84 -15.73 12.75 -1.70
C THR A 84 -15.14 13.73 -0.68
N ASP A 85 -14.96 13.27 0.56
CA ASP A 85 -14.39 14.08 1.63
C ASP A 85 -12.93 14.48 1.34
N ASP A 86 -12.14 13.58 0.75
CA ASP A 86 -10.73 13.85 0.42
C ASP A 86 -10.61 14.94 -0.67
N THR A 87 -11.52 14.94 -1.67
CA THR A 87 -11.54 15.97 -2.73
C THR A 87 -12.03 17.32 -2.21
N GLN A 88 -13.01 17.32 -1.32
CA GLN A 88 -13.47 18.56 -0.66
C GLN A 88 -12.37 19.16 0.22
N MET A 89 -11.58 18.34 0.89
CA MET A 89 -10.43 18.79 1.69
C MET A 89 -9.37 19.51 0.87
N LEU A 90 -9.26 19.26 -0.44
CA LEU A 90 -8.27 19.90 -1.33
C LEU A 90 -8.73 21.24 -1.90
N LYS A 91 -9.98 21.66 -1.68
CA LYS A 91 -10.49 22.93 -2.18
C LYS A 91 -9.60 24.09 -1.75
N GLY A 92 -9.25 24.95 -2.72
CA GLY A 92 -8.37 26.11 -2.49
C GLY A 92 -6.87 25.78 -2.38
N PHE A 93 -6.48 24.51 -2.50
CA PHE A 93 -5.07 24.12 -2.60
C PHE A 93 -4.45 24.63 -3.90
N LYS A 94 -3.24 25.18 -3.81
CA LYS A 94 -2.50 25.66 -4.99
C LYS A 94 -1.13 24.97 -5.04
N LEU A 95 -0.81 24.44 -6.23
CA LEU A 95 0.43 23.78 -6.54
C LEU A 95 1.14 24.53 -7.67
N ALA A 96 2.34 25.01 -7.42
CA ALA A 96 3.19 25.59 -8.46
C ALA A 96 3.98 24.50 -9.17
N SER A 97 4.24 24.74 -10.46
CA SER A 97 5.10 23.93 -11.30
C SER A 97 6.11 24.85 -12.02
N ASP A 98 7.40 24.60 -11.81
CA ASP A 98 8.49 25.17 -12.58
C ASP A 98 9.02 24.11 -13.53
N ILE A 99 8.88 24.29 -14.83
CA ILE A 99 9.34 23.37 -15.86
C ILE A 99 10.52 23.99 -16.60
N SER A 100 11.57 23.22 -16.83
CA SER A 100 12.70 23.57 -17.68
C SER A 100 12.87 22.53 -18.77
N TYR A 101 13.04 22.97 -20.01
CA TYR A 101 13.16 22.13 -21.19
C TYR A 101 14.61 22.01 -21.64
N MET A 102 15.02 20.80 -22.02
CA MET A 102 16.33 20.49 -22.58
C MET A 102 17.51 20.89 -21.71
N GLN A 103 17.38 20.73 -20.37
CA GLN A 103 18.43 21.09 -19.42
C GLN A 103 19.56 20.05 -19.36
N GLY A 104 20.81 20.52 -19.48
CA GLY A 104 22.00 19.68 -19.34
C GLY A 104 22.10 18.51 -20.30
N PHE A 105 22.86 17.50 -19.94
CA PHE A 105 23.10 16.32 -20.77
C PHE A 105 22.00 15.26 -20.67
N TYR A 106 21.33 15.17 -19.52
CA TYR A 106 20.37 14.11 -19.22
C TYR A 106 18.92 14.51 -19.53
N SER A 107 18.46 15.67 -19.04
CA SER A 107 17.03 15.98 -18.97
C SER A 107 16.50 16.61 -20.24
N ALA A 108 15.45 16.04 -20.82
CA ALA A 108 14.58 16.71 -21.78
C ALA A 108 13.60 17.64 -21.08
N VAL A 109 13.10 17.20 -19.92
CA VAL A 109 12.22 17.96 -19.03
C VAL A 109 12.73 17.82 -17.61
N SER A 110 12.90 18.95 -16.94
CA SER A 110 13.16 19.03 -15.50
C SER A 110 12.04 19.82 -14.86
N MET A 111 11.44 19.32 -13.80
CA MET A 111 10.26 19.90 -13.19
C MET A 111 10.36 19.92 -11.67
N ASP A 112 10.09 21.10 -11.10
CA ASP A 112 9.89 21.30 -9.68
C ASP A 112 8.41 21.53 -9.39
N LEU A 113 7.87 20.76 -8.46
CA LEU A 113 6.50 20.89 -7.98
C LEU A 113 6.51 21.20 -6.49
N TYR A 114 5.75 22.19 -6.11
CA TYR A 114 5.67 22.61 -4.71
C TYR A 114 4.36 23.33 -4.41
N PRO A 115 3.78 23.12 -3.20
CA PRO A 115 2.58 23.82 -2.79
C PRO A 115 2.89 25.30 -2.52
N VAL A 116 1.99 26.18 -2.95
CA VAL A 116 2.07 27.63 -2.69
C VAL A 116 0.90 28.14 -1.86
N ALA A 117 -0.20 27.39 -1.75
CA ALA A 117 -1.28 27.69 -0.83
C ALA A 117 -1.87 26.41 -0.24
N LEU A 118 -2.25 26.47 1.02
CA LEU A 118 -2.94 25.40 1.73
C LEU A 118 -4.43 25.35 1.36
N PRO A 119 -5.07 24.18 1.48
CA PRO A 119 -6.53 24.05 1.37
C PRO A 119 -7.28 25.03 2.30
N GLU A 120 -8.46 25.49 1.86
CA GLU A 120 -9.32 26.40 2.63
C GLU A 120 -9.62 25.85 4.04
N MET A 121 -10.01 24.60 4.15
CA MET A 121 -10.33 23.94 5.42
C MET A 121 -9.15 23.95 6.42
N ILE A 122 -7.92 23.83 5.94
CA ILE A 122 -6.73 23.89 6.80
C ILE A 122 -6.52 25.33 7.27
N ARG A 123 -6.65 26.30 6.37
CA ARG A 123 -6.50 27.74 6.70
C ARG A 123 -7.52 28.21 7.72
N GLU A 124 -8.77 27.75 7.61
CA GLU A 124 -9.86 28.14 8.52
C GLU A 124 -9.71 27.54 9.93
N LYS A 125 -9.10 26.36 10.06
CA LYS A 125 -8.92 25.68 11.34
C LYS A 125 -7.58 25.93 12.02
N THR A 126 -6.69 26.70 11.41
CA THR A 126 -5.34 26.94 11.89
C THR A 126 -5.22 28.34 12.48
N THR A 127 -4.49 28.48 13.59
CA THR A 127 -4.24 29.79 14.21
C THR A 127 -3.43 30.70 13.27
N GLN A 128 -3.59 32.03 13.40
CA GLN A 128 -2.86 32.97 12.55
C GLN A 128 -1.34 32.83 12.67
N ASN A 129 -0.84 32.54 13.87
CA ASN A 129 0.59 32.33 14.09
C ASN A 129 1.11 31.08 13.32
N ASP A 130 0.37 29.99 13.37
CA ASP A 130 0.75 28.77 12.65
C ASP A 130 0.57 28.92 11.13
N LEU A 131 -0.43 29.69 10.68
CA LEU A 131 -0.57 30.07 9.27
C LEU A 131 0.64 30.85 8.76
N ASN A 132 1.13 31.81 9.52
CA ASN A 132 2.32 32.59 9.15
C ASN A 132 3.56 31.70 9.04
N LYS A 133 3.74 30.76 9.98
CA LYS A 133 4.83 29.76 9.89
C LYS A 133 4.68 28.88 8.65
N MET A 134 3.48 28.36 8.39
CA MET A 134 3.21 27.54 7.21
C MET A 134 3.47 28.29 5.90
N GLN A 135 3.05 29.56 5.81
CA GLN A 135 3.33 30.40 4.64
C GLN A 135 4.83 30.61 4.40
N LYS A 136 5.62 30.77 5.48
CA LYS A 136 7.08 30.85 5.37
C LYS A 136 7.64 29.56 4.77
N LEU A 137 7.22 28.39 5.29
CA LEU A 137 7.68 27.09 4.82
C LEU A 137 7.27 26.81 3.35
N LEU A 138 6.08 27.27 2.93
CA LEU A 138 5.67 27.21 1.52
C LEU A 138 6.56 28.08 0.63
N LYS A 139 6.90 29.32 1.06
CA LYS A 139 7.84 30.20 0.34
C LYS A 139 9.24 29.57 0.23
N GLU A 140 9.69 28.83 1.24
CA GLU A 140 10.96 28.10 1.25
C GLU A 140 10.92 26.82 0.41
N LYS A 141 9.77 26.51 -0.21
CA LYS A 141 9.55 25.29 -1.03
C LYS A 141 9.95 24.01 -0.30
N ILE A 142 9.57 23.87 0.98
CA ILE A 142 10.01 22.71 1.77
C ILE A 142 9.37 21.37 1.31
N PHE A 143 8.23 21.43 0.63
CA PHE A 143 7.56 20.27 0.05
C PHE A 143 7.85 20.14 -1.45
N LEU A 144 9.03 20.50 -1.89
CA LEU A 144 9.41 20.42 -3.29
C LEU A 144 9.65 18.95 -3.69
N ILE A 145 9.05 18.59 -4.82
CA ILE A 145 9.31 17.35 -5.55
C ILE A 145 9.99 17.74 -6.85
N HIS A 146 11.18 17.20 -7.07
CA HIS A 146 11.92 17.35 -8.31
C HIS A 146 11.81 16.12 -9.18
N LEU A 147 11.63 16.30 -10.48
CA LEU A 147 11.56 15.22 -11.48
C LEU A 147 12.34 15.59 -12.73
N ASP A 148 13.24 14.73 -13.15
CA ASP A 148 13.93 14.77 -14.43
C ASP A 148 13.47 13.65 -15.34
N ILE A 149 13.16 13.96 -16.59
CA ILE A 149 12.89 12.97 -17.64
C ILE A 149 14.02 13.02 -18.66
N ASN A 150 14.58 11.85 -19.01
CA ASN A 150 15.71 11.78 -19.93
C ASN A 150 15.34 12.19 -21.36
N LYS A 151 16.37 12.52 -22.18
CA LYS A 151 16.20 13.05 -23.55
C LYS A 151 15.56 12.10 -24.56
N ILE A 152 15.53 10.82 -24.27
CA ILE A 152 14.88 9.81 -25.11
C ILE A 152 13.53 9.34 -24.57
N PHE A 153 13.04 9.96 -23.49
CA PHE A 153 11.73 9.70 -22.89
C PHE A 153 11.51 8.23 -22.52
N THR A 154 12.52 7.61 -21.94
CA THR A 154 12.45 6.20 -21.50
C THR A 154 12.67 6.02 -20.01
N SER A 155 13.19 7.05 -19.32
CA SER A 155 13.47 6.98 -17.88
C SER A 155 13.28 8.32 -17.20
N PHE A 156 13.04 8.25 -15.91
CA PHE A 156 12.96 9.40 -15.02
C PHE A 156 13.77 9.16 -13.76
N LYS A 157 14.14 10.25 -13.11
CA LYS A 157 14.68 10.26 -11.74
C LYS A 157 14.15 11.47 -11.00
N GLY A 158 14.05 11.37 -9.71
CA GLY A 158 13.57 12.48 -8.89
C GLY A 158 13.87 12.31 -7.42
N TYR A 159 13.55 13.35 -6.69
CA TYR A 159 13.68 13.38 -5.24
C TYR A 159 12.61 14.28 -4.62
N VAL A 160 12.36 14.06 -3.34
CA VAL A 160 11.66 15.02 -2.48
C VAL A 160 12.70 15.76 -1.66
N LYS A 161 12.61 17.08 -1.59
CA LYS A 161 13.50 17.91 -0.75
C LYS A 161 13.41 17.46 0.68
N ASP A 162 14.54 17.40 1.37
CA ASP A 162 14.59 17.04 2.78
C ASP A 162 13.74 17.99 3.63
N ILE A 163 12.99 17.41 4.55
CA ILE A 163 12.07 18.09 5.45
C ILE A 163 12.52 17.82 6.88
N ASP A 164 12.79 18.84 7.66
CA ASP A 164 12.91 18.79 9.11
C ASP A 164 12.23 20.05 9.66
N THR A 165 10.97 19.91 10.04
CA THR A 165 10.18 21.06 10.45
C THR A 165 9.11 20.71 11.48
N THR A 166 8.62 21.73 12.18
CA THR A 166 7.57 21.60 13.18
C THR A 166 6.37 22.46 12.81
N PHE A 167 5.20 21.82 12.71
CA PHE A 167 3.91 22.44 12.45
C PHE A 167 3.07 22.39 13.73
N GLY A 168 2.99 23.50 14.45
CA GLY A 168 2.34 23.51 15.77
C GLY A 168 3.02 22.53 16.71
N THR A 169 2.32 21.46 17.08
CA THR A 169 2.82 20.38 17.95
C THR A 169 3.33 19.15 17.17
N ILE A 170 3.35 19.20 15.83
CA ILE A 170 3.72 18.07 14.97
C ILE A 170 5.09 18.33 14.37
N LYS A 171 6.10 17.53 14.73
CA LYS A 171 7.39 17.49 14.05
C LYS A 171 7.33 16.48 12.92
N VAL A 172 7.80 16.89 11.72
CA VAL A 172 7.93 16.04 10.53
C VAL A 172 9.37 16.04 10.07
N VAL A 173 9.94 14.86 9.90
CA VAL A 173 11.26 14.66 9.29
C VAL A 173 11.08 13.74 8.10
N SER A 174 11.70 14.08 6.97
CA SER A 174 11.78 13.24 5.78
C SER A 174 13.10 13.52 5.08
N THR A 175 13.98 12.54 4.97
CA THR A 175 15.31 12.74 4.41
C THR A 175 15.63 11.74 3.31
N GLN A 176 16.34 12.21 2.29
CA GLN A 176 16.85 11.44 1.16
C GLN A 176 15.78 10.57 0.48
N VAL A 177 14.61 11.13 0.26
CA VAL A 177 13.58 10.49 -0.56
C VAL A 177 14.00 10.61 -2.02
N LYS A 178 14.32 9.49 -2.65
CA LYS A 178 14.73 9.42 -4.05
C LYS A 178 13.91 8.36 -4.78
N PHE A 179 13.67 8.58 -6.06
CA PHE A 179 13.00 7.62 -6.93
C PHE A 179 13.51 7.75 -8.35
N ASP A 180 13.58 6.65 -9.03
CA ASP A 180 13.90 6.58 -10.46
C ASP A 180 13.15 5.43 -11.12
N GLY A 181 13.12 5.41 -12.42
CA GLY A 181 12.50 4.31 -13.14
C GLY A 181 12.54 4.45 -14.65
N ASP A 182 12.19 3.36 -15.30
CA ASP A 182 12.06 3.24 -16.73
C ASP A 182 10.60 3.10 -17.13
N PHE A 183 10.24 3.68 -18.24
CA PHE A 183 8.89 3.61 -18.76
C PHE A 183 8.88 3.47 -20.29
N THR A 184 7.81 2.92 -20.81
CA THR A 184 7.43 3.00 -22.21
C THR A 184 6.34 4.04 -22.39
N THR A 185 5.89 4.29 -23.60
CA THR A 185 4.80 5.24 -23.91
C THR A 185 3.50 4.96 -23.14
N GLN A 186 3.35 3.79 -22.55
CA GLN A 186 2.09 3.37 -21.93
C GLN A 186 2.22 2.93 -20.47
N ARG A 187 3.44 2.66 -19.96
CA ARG A 187 3.58 2.04 -18.64
C ARG A 187 4.97 2.15 -18.02
N LEU A 188 5.01 2.11 -16.72
CA LEU A 188 6.22 1.93 -15.93
C LEU A 188 6.73 0.48 -16.09
N THR A 189 8.01 0.32 -16.46
CA THR A 189 8.63 -1.00 -16.67
C THR A 189 9.57 -1.39 -15.53
N ALA A 190 10.23 -0.40 -14.93
CA ALA A 190 11.04 -0.60 -13.74
C ALA A 190 11.01 0.67 -12.87
N SER A 191 11.17 0.51 -11.57
CA SER A 191 11.43 1.64 -10.68
C SER A 191 12.21 1.23 -9.45
N THR A 192 12.93 2.19 -8.91
CA THR A 192 13.52 2.12 -7.57
C THR A 192 13.01 3.28 -6.73
N SER A 193 12.97 3.08 -5.42
CA SER A 193 12.64 4.13 -4.46
C SER A 193 13.43 3.93 -3.18
N SER A 194 13.83 5.02 -2.55
CA SER A 194 14.51 5.00 -1.27
C SER A 194 14.07 6.14 -0.37
N ILE A 195 14.04 5.87 0.93
CA ILE A 195 13.80 6.86 1.99
C ILE A 195 14.79 6.53 3.09
N GLN A 196 15.66 7.45 3.46
CA GLN A 196 16.59 7.22 4.57
C GLN A 196 15.87 7.31 5.91
N GLU A 197 15.08 8.36 6.11
CA GLU A 197 14.29 8.53 7.31
C GLU A 197 12.97 9.22 6.98
N PHE A 198 11.89 8.73 7.62
CA PHE A 198 10.63 9.41 7.68
C PHE A 198 10.07 9.31 9.09
N SER A 199 9.75 10.45 9.71
CA SER A 199 9.12 10.43 11.03
C SER A 199 8.08 11.54 11.19
N ILE A 200 7.03 11.20 11.96
CA ILE A 200 6.02 12.14 12.42
C ILE A 200 5.94 11.96 13.93
N ASN A 201 6.21 13.04 14.64
CA ASN A 201 6.11 13.11 16.09
C ASN A 201 5.08 14.17 16.47
N THR A 202 4.03 13.74 17.17
CA THR A 202 3.05 14.65 17.76
C THR A 202 3.31 14.72 19.26
N ALA A 203 3.37 15.89 19.84
CA ALA A 203 3.75 16.09 21.23
C ALA A 203 2.89 15.28 22.24
N THR A 204 1.68 14.86 21.85
CA THR A 204 0.71 14.25 22.76
C THR A 204 0.27 12.85 22.38
N ASP A 205 0.27 12.44 21.09
CA ASP A 205 -0.57 11.29 20.71
C ASP A 205 0.11 10.19 19.92
N LEU A 206 1.11 10.50 19.09
CA LEU A 206 1.61 9.51 18.15
C LEU A 206 3.01 9.84 17.65
N ASN A 207 3.89 8.87 17.74
CA ASN A 207 5.18 8.86 17.04
C ASN A 207 5.17 7.75 16.00
N ILE A 208 5.49 8.09 14.76
CA ILE A 208 5.74 7.14 13.69
C ILE A 208 7.15 7.38 13.19
N SER A 209 7.92 6.32 13.02
CA SER A 209 9.23 6.38 12.36
C SER A 209 9.42 5.22 11.40
N LEU A 210 10.09 5.51 10.29
CA LEU A 210 10.52 4.57 9.27
C LEU A 210 11.96 4.89 8.92
N LYS A 211 12.83 3.88 8.86
CA LYS A 211 14.26 4.05 8.51
C LYS A 211 14.65 3.12 7.38
N ASN A 212 15.43 3.67 6.46
CA ASN A 212 16.10 2.96 5.37
C ASN A 212 15.14 2.07 4.57
N LEU A 213 14.07 2.68 4.02
CA LEU A 213 13.25 2.01 3.02
C LEU A 213 13.98 2.00 1.68
N HIS A 214 14.07 0.84 1.07
CA HIS A 214 14.49 0.64 -0.31
C HIS A 214 13.49 -0.27 -1.02
N GLY A 215 12.95 0.22 -2.14
CA GLY A 215 11.97 -0.49 -2.95
C GLY A 215 12.44 -0.65 -4.39
N THR A 216 12.17 -1.80 -5.00
CA THR A 216 12.36 -2.04 -6.44
C THR A 216 11.11 -2.68 -7.03
N TYR A 217 10.83 -2.32 -8.26
CA TYR A 217 9.76 -2.89 -9.08
C TYR A 217 10.30 -3.17 -10.47
N LYS A 218 9.95 -4.31 -11.05
CA LYS A 218 10.28 -4.67 -12.42
C LYS A 218 9.13 -5.42 -13.06
N GLN A 219 8.59 -4.88 -14.12
CA GLN A 219 7.57 -5.55 -14.92
C GLN A 219 8.18 -6.69 -15.75
N LYS A 220 7.44 -7.77 -15.90
CA LYS A 220 7.79 -8.93 -16.73
C LYS A 220 6.82 -9.05 -17.88
N GLY A 221 7.33 -8.90 -19.11
CA GLY A 221 6.50 -8.99 -20.31
C GLY A 221 5.46 -7.86 -20.42
N ASP A 222 4.35 -8.14 -21.10
CA ASP A 222 3.36 -7.13 -21.47
C ASP A 222 2.19 -6.98 -20.52
N SER A 223 1.99 -7.92 -19.61
CA SER A 223 0.89 -7.84 -18.64
C SER A 223 1.24 -6.95 -17.46
N PRO A 224 0.37 -6.01 -17.05
CA PRO A 224 0.57 -5.22 -15.83
C PRO A 224 0.52 -6.08 -14.55
N TYR A 225 0.03 -7.30 -14.65
CA TYR A 225 -0.05 -8.26 -13.55
C TYR A 225 1.17 -9.19 -13.45
N SER A 226 2.16 -9.02 -14.35
CA SER A 226 3.41 -9.78 -14.33
C SER A 226 4.56 -8.88 -13.91
N PHE A 227 5.03 -9.04 -12.67
CA PHE A 227 6.08 -8.20 -12.12
C PHE A 227 6.80 -8.86 -10.95
N ASP A 228 7.98 -8.36 -10.67
CA ASP A 228 8.70 -8.58 -9.42
C ASP A 228 8.77 -7.28 -8.64
N SER A 229 8.54 -7.34 -7.34
CA SER A 229 8.81 -6.22 -6.45
C SER A 229 9.53 -6.68 -5.18
N LYS A 230 10.44 -5.85 -4.70
CA LYS A 230 11.14 -6.06 -3.45
C LYS A 230 11.09 -4.78 -2.63
N GLN A 231 10.84 -4.91 -1.33
CA GLN A 231 10.92 -3.82 -0.38
C GLN A 231 11.73 -4.28 0.82
N GLN A 232 12.68 -3.45 1.24
CA GLN A 232 13.52 -3.64 2.41
C GLN A 232 13.37 -2.42 3.31
N ILE A 233 13.21 -2.64 4.60
CA ILE A 233 13.02 -1.57 5.59
C ILE A 233 13.75 -2.00 6.85
N ASP A 234 14.68 -1.16 7.32
CA ASP A 234 15.43 -1.49 8.54
C ASP A 234 14.55 -1.41 9.78
N MET A 235 13.69 -0.39 9.86
CA MET A 235 12.83 -0.20 11.01
C MET A 235 11.53 0.52 10.68
N ILE A 236 10.44 0.02 11.25
CA ILE A 236 9.16 0.74 11.39
C ILE A 236 8.83 0.76 12.88
N ALA A 237 8.60 1.94 13.45
CA ALA A 237 8.12 2.06 14.82
C ALA A 237 6.90 2.98 14.88
N ILE A 238 5.92 2.57 15.69
CA ILE A 238 4.70 3.33 16.00
C ILE A 238 4.56 3.34 17.51
N GLN A 239 4.45 4.50 18.09
CA GLN A 239 4.25 4.66 19.54
C GLN A 239 3.06 5.60 19.78
N LEU A 240 2.15 5.18 20.65
CA LEU A 240 1.00 5.95 21.09
C LEU A 240 1.24 6.52 22.49
N SER A 241 0.56 7.61 22.83
CA SER A 241 0.66 8.29 24.14
C SER A 241 0.24 7.41 25.34
N ASN A 242 -0.63 6.42 25.10
CA ASN A 242 -1.05 5.46 26.14
C ASN A 242 0.01 4.39 26.46
N GLY A 243 1.23 4.49 25.88
CA GLY A 243 2.31 3.52 26.06
C GLY A 243 2.25 2.32 25.10
N THR A 244 1.21 2.22 24.26
CA THR A 244 1.16 1.20 23.21
C THR A 244 2.22 1.48 22.15
N SER A 245 3.02 0.48 21.81
CA SER A 245 4.00 0.59 20.75
C SER A 245 4.10 -0.67 19.89
N VAL A 246 4.45 -0.48 18.61
CA VAL A 246 4.78 -1.53 17.67
C VAL A 246 6.12 -1.18 17.04
N GLU A 247 7.07 -2.09 17.09
CA GLU A 247 8.37 -1.97 16.43
C GLU A 247 8.64 -3.22 15.59
N LEU A 248 9.02 -2.99 14.34
CA LEU A 248 9.39 -4.00 13.36
C LEU A 248 10.80 -3.70 12.87
N LYS A 249 11.69 -4.70 12.85
CA LYS A 249 13.07 -4.55 12.38
C LYS A 249 13.41 -5.51 11.27
N ASN A 250 14.25 -5.03 10.36
CA ASN A 250 14.81 -5.76 9.21
C ASN A 250 13.71 -6.51 8.44
N LEU A 251 12.82 -5.73 7.82
CA LEU A 251 11.72 -6.23 7.03
C LEU A 251 12.15 -6.42 5.59
N ASP A 252 11.93 -7.61 5.06
CA ASP A 252 12.04 -7.92 3.63
C ASP A 252 10.68 -8.37 3.12
N PHE A 253 10.18 -7.74 2.07
CA PHE A 253 9.01 -8.14 1.32
C PHE A 253 9.39 -8.42 -0.13
N LEU A 254 9.04 -9.60 -0.62
CA LEU A 254 9.19 -9.97 -2.02
C LEU A 254 7.81 -10.34 -2.56
N ASN A 255 7.45 -9.78 -3.70
CA ASN A 255 6.27 -10.18 -4.43
C ASN A 255 6.68 -10.54 -5.85
N ASN A 256 6.39 -11.77 -6.25
CA ASN A 256 6.60 -12.29 -7.57
C ASN A 256 5.23 -12.62 -8.17
N SER A 257 4.84 -11.94 -9.22
CA SER A 257 3.56 -12.12 -9.88
C SER A 257 3.76 -12.45 -11.35
N ASN A 258 3.02 -13.43 -11.85
CA ASN A 258 3.00 -13.81 -13.26
C ASN A 258 1.55 -13.97 -13.71
N SER A 259 1.26 -13.53 -14.90
CA SER A 259 -0.04 -13.73 -15.51
C SER A 259 0.07 -14.50 -16.82
N SER A 260 -0.79 -15.49 -17.00
CA SER A 260 -1.00 -16.24 -18.23
C SER A 260 -2.47 -16.65 -18.33
N ASP A 261 -3.00 -16.75 -19.55
CA ASP A 261 -4.35 -17.26 -19.80
C ASP A 261 -5.44 -16.56 -18.96
N GLN A 262 -5.36 -15.22 -18.85
CA GLN A 262 -6.26 -14.38 -18.04
C GLN A 262 -6.26 -14.70 -16.53
N ARG A 263 -5.20 -15.34 -16.04
CA ARG A 263 -5.02 -15.69 -14.63
C ARG A 263 -3.72 -15.15 -14.09
N ILE A 264 -3.73 -14.83 -12.80
CA ILE A 264 -2.57 -14.36 -12.05
C ILE A 264 -2.16 -15.45 -11.06
N ASN A 265 -0.86 -15.72 -11.00
CA ASN A 265 -0.21 -16.47 -9.94
C ASN A 265 0.77 -15.53 -9.24
N SER A 266 0.58 -15.31 -7.95
CA SER A 266 1.42 -14.41 -7.15
C SER A 266 1.98 -15.13 -5.95
N GLN A 267 3.23 -14.83 -5.61
CA GLN A 267 3.92 -15.34 -4.44
C GLN A 267 4.43 -14.17 -3.60
N PHE A 268 4.03 -14.15 -2.33
CA PHE A 268 4.44 -13.16 -1.35
C PHE A 268 5.36 -13.82 -0.33
N ILE A 269 6.54 -13.28 -0.14
CA ILE A 269 7.48 -13.70 0.89
C ILE A 269 7.70 -12.51 1.80
N SER A 270 7.53 -12.71 3.11
CA SER A 270 7.90 -11.70 4.11
C SER A 270 8.85 -12.27 5.15
N LYS A 271 9.78 -11.44 5.60
CA LYS A 271 10.72 -11.76 6.67
C LYS A 271 10.81 -10.56 7.60
N PHE A 272 10.76 -10.83 8.89
CA PHE A 272 10.93 -9.85 9.96
C PHE A 272 11.95 -10.42 10.93
N ALA A 273 13.05 -9.72 11.18
CA ALA A 273 14.00 -10.19 12.17
C ALA A 273 13.41 -10.09 13.59
N GLU A 274 12.75 -8.97 13.88
CA GLU A 274 12.12 -8.72 15.16
C GLU A 274 10.77 -8.02 14.99
N LEU A 275 9.78 -8.46 15.75
CA LEU A 275 8.50 -7.80 15.95
C LEU A 275 8.29 -7.62 17.45
N HIS A 276 8.18 -6.39 17.92
CA HIS A 276 7.86 -6.05 19.29
C HIS A 276 6.52 -5.30 19.34
N ILE A 277 5.62 -5.75 20.18
CA ILE A 277 4.35 -5.08 20.48
C ILE A 277 4.26 -4.91 21.98
N ILE A 278 4.05 -3.69 22.42
CA ILE A 278 3.78 -3.35 23.80
C ILE A 278 2.39 -2.72 23.84
N ASP A 279 1.50 -3.26 24.63
CA ASP A 279 0.25 -2.62 25.00
C ASP A 279 0.30 -2.20 26.48
N THR A 280 -0.77 -1.63 26.99
CA THR A 280 -0.83 -1.14 28.38
C THR A 280 -0.64 -2.24 29.44
N GLN A 281 -0.78 -3.51 29.08
CA GLN A 281 -0.77 -4.63 30.03
C GLN A 281 0.17 -5.77 29.60
N ASN A 282 0.47 -5.87 28.31
CA ASN A 282 1.17 -7.01 27.74
C ASN A 282 2.34 -6.58 26.87
N ARG A 283 3.34 -7.44 26.82
CA ARG A 283 4.48 -7.35 25.92
C ARG A 283 4.55 -8.60 25.07
N TYR A 284 4.64 -8.43 23.77
CA TYR A 284 4.81 -9.51 22.80
C TYR A 284 6.09 -9.27 22.03
N SER A 285 6.86 -10.31 21.81
CA SER A 285 8.04 -10.27 20.97
C SER A 285 8.15 -11.56 20.16
N ILE A 286 8.47 -11.41 18.89
CA ILE A 286 8.65 -12.53 17.97
C ILE A 286 9.96 -12.28 17.21
N GLU A 287 10.82 -13.30 17.17
CA GLU A 287 12.06 -13.26 16.40
C GLU A 287 12.00 -14.17 15.18
N ASN A 288 12.55 -13.68 14.07
CA ASN A 288 12.65 -14.38 12.79
C ASN A 288 11.29 -14.90 12.30
N LEU A 289 10.29 -13.99 12.26
CA LEU A 289 9.01 -14.28 11.65
C LEU A 289 9.14 -14.27 10.14
N ASN A 290 8.88 -15.41 9.52
CA ASN A 290 8.97 -15.59 8.07
C ASN A 290 7.67 -16.14 7.54
N SER A 291 7.23 -15.68 6.38
CA SER A 291 6.08 -16.24 5.68
C SER A 291 6.31 -16.38 4.18
N LYS A 292 5.66 -17.37 3.60
CA LYS A 292 5.55 -17.54 2.15
C LYS A 292 4.13 -17.94 1.81
N ILE A 293 3.46 -17.08 1.06
CA ILE A 293 2.05 -17.21 0.70
C ILE A 293 1.94 -17.11 -0.81
N SER A 294 1.24 -18.06 -1.44
CA SER A 294 0.97 -18.05 -2.87
C SER A 294 -0.53 -17.93 -3.13
N LEU A 295 -0.88 -17.08 -4.07
CA LEU A 295 -2.23 -16.96 -4.62
C LEU A 295 -2.19 -17.48 -6.06
N GLU A 296 -2.91 -18.55 -6.34
CA GLU A 296 -2.87 -19.25 -7.63
C GLU A 296 -4.19 -19.11 -8.38
N LYS A 297 -4.10 -19.01 -9.70
CA LYS A 297 -5.25 -18.97 -10.62
C LYS A 297 -6.27 -17.88 -10.33
N LEU A 298 -5.81 -16.71 -9.86
CA LEU A 298 -6.69 -15.56 -9.65
C LEU A 298 -7.14 -15.02 -11.02
N SER A 299 -8.44 -14.99 -11.28
CA SER A 299 -8.99 -14.43 -12.52
C SER A 299 -8.75 -12.93 -12.62
N ILE A 300 -8.11 -12.47 -13.70
CA ILE A 300 -7.89 -11.05 -13.99
C ILE A 300 -9.25 -10.33 -14.06
N SER A 301 -10.20 -10.86 -14.81
CA SER A 301 -11.54 -10.25 -14.95
C SER A 301 -12.29 -10.18 -13.63
N ALA A 302 -12.12 -11.16 -12.74
CA ALA A 302 -12.70 -11.12 -11.40
C ALA A 302 -12.03 -10.01 -10.56
N LEU A 303 -10.71 -9.92 -10.60
CA LEU A 303 -9.95 -8.89 -9.88
C LEU A 303 -10.34 -7.47 -10.33
N GLU A 304 -10.36 -7.22 -11.62
CA GLU A 304 -10.77 -5.93 -12.20
C GLU A 304 -12.21 -5.57 -11.83
N THR A 305 -13.11 -6.57 -11.87
CA THR A 305 -14.49 -6.39 -11.43
C THR A 305 -14.54 -6.00 -9.95
N LEU A 306 -13.84 -6.73 -9.06
CA LEU A 306 -13.79 -6.43 -7.63
C LEU A 306 -13.20 -5.05 -7.32
N GLN A 307 -12.19 -4.63 -8.06
CA GLN A 307 -11.61 -3.30 -7.92
C GLN A 307 -12.56 -2.17 -8.33
N SER A 308 -13.49 -2.44 -9.26
CA SER A 308 -14.46 -1.46 -9.77
C SER A 308 -15.71 -1.32 -8.91
N ILE A 309 -16.00 -2.29 -8.01
CA ILE A 309 -17.24 -2.34 -7.22
C ILE A 309 -17.15 -1.42 -5.99
N ASP A 310 -18.22 -0.67 -5.76
CA ASP A 310 -18.51 -0.10 -4.46
C ASP A 310 -19.28 -1.12 -3.60
N ILE A 311 -18.58 -1.75 -2.65
CA ILE A 311 -19.14 -2.81 -1.77
C ILE A 311 -20.35 -2.31 -0.96
N ASN A 312 -20.43 -1.01 -0.69
CA ASN A 312 -21.53 -0.40 0.05
C ASN A 312 -22.77 -0.12 -0.83
N ASN A 313 -22.66 -0.27 -2.15
CA ASN A 313 -23.74 -0.03 -3.07
C ASN A 313 -24.53 -1.33 -3.36
N PRO A 314 -25.79 -1.46 -2.88
CA PRO A 314 -26.60 -2.67 -3.11
C PRO A 314 -26.83 -3.00 -4.59
N LYS A 315 -26.79 -1.99 -5.47
CA LYS A 315 -26.98 -2.17 -6.92
C LYS A 315 -25.79 -2.90 -7.58
N GLU A 316 -24.64 -2.98 -6.91
CA GLU A 316 -23.45 -3.65 -7.45
C GLU A 316 -23.30 -5.10 -7.00
N ARG A 317 -24.24 -5.62 -6.20
CA ARG A 317 -24.25 -7.04 -5.76
C ARG A 317 -24.17 -8.04 -6.90
N GLN A 318 -24.80 -7.76 -8.03
CA GLN A 318 -24.74 -8.67 -9.20
C GLN A 318 -23.31 -8.76 -9.76
N LYS A 319 -22.57 -7.64 -9.81
CA LYS A 319 -21.18 -7.62 -10.26
C LYS A 319 -20.30 -8.39 -9.27
N LEU A 320 -20.51 -8.19 -7.95
CA LEU A 320 -19.81 -8.92 -6.91
C LEU A 320 -20.02 -10.42 -7.05
N ASN A 321 -21.26 -10.86 -7.21
CA ASN A 321 -21.62 -12.27 -7.40
C ASN A 321 -20.96 -12.85 -8.66
N LYS A 322 -20.91 -12.09 -9.76
CA LYS A 322 -20.22 -12.49 -10.98
C LYS A 322 -18.73 -12.66 -10.75
N ALA A 323 -18.08 -11.75 -10.05
CA ALA A 323 -16.66 -11.84 -9.73
C ALA A 323 -16.35 -13.05 -8.83
N ILE A 324 -17.16 -13.28 -7.79
CA ILE A 324 -17.04 -14.47 -6.93
C ILE A 324 -17.20 -15.76 -7.75
N LYS A 325 -18.19 -15.80 -8.66
CA LYS A 325 -18.38 -16.95 -9.55
C LYS A 325 -17.14 -17.24 -10.38
N MET A 326 -16.50 -16.21 -10.94
CA MET A 326 -15.30 -16.36 -11.74
C MET A 326 -14.15 -16.93 -10.89
N LEU A 327 -13.94 -16.43 -9.66
CA LEU A 327 -12.91 -16.94 -8.75
C LEU A 327 -13.11 -18.44 -8.45
N ILE A 328 -14.34 -18.84 -8.22
CA ILE A 328 -14.71 -20.24 -7.94
C ILE A 328 -14.48 -21.11 -9.19
N THR A 329 -15.00 -20.69 -10.34
CA THR A 329 -14.92 -21.45 -11.60
C THR A 329 -13.46 -21.62 -12.03
N ASP A 330 -12.63 -20.61 -11.84
CA ASP A 330 -11.21 -20.65 -12.16
C ASP A 330 -10.39 -21.47 -11.15
N GLY A 331 -10.99 -21.83 -10.01
CA GLY A 331 -10.36 -22.64 -8.98
C GLY A 331 -9.23 -21.90 -8.29
N THR A 332 -9.48 -20.63 -7.95
CA THR A 332 -8.54 -19.79 -7.17
C THR A 332 -8.14 -20.51 -5.89
N ARG A 333 -6.85 -20.53 -5.59
CA ARG A 333 -6.27 -21.19 -4.43
C ARG A 333 -5.37 -20.23 -3.68
N LEU A 334 -5.51 -20.19 -2.36
CA LEU A 334 -4.58 -19.57 -1.44
C LEU A 334 -3.75 -20.67 -0.78
N ASN A 335 -2.43 -20.60 -0.92
CA ASN A 335 -1.51 -21.55 -0.31
C ASN A 335 -0.56 -20.80 0.63
N ILE A 336 -0.60 -21.11 1.90
CA ILE A 336 0.36 -20.69 2.92
C ILE A 336 1.41 -21.78 2.99
N GLU A 337 2.52 -21.64 2.23
CA GLU A 337 3.58 -22.62 2.20
C GLU A 337 4.24 -22.75 3.58
N TYR A 338 4.43 -21.62 4.25
CA TYR A 338 4.79 -21.56 5.67
C TYR A 338 4.50 -20.18 6.27
N ILE A 339 4.20 -20.17 7.56
CA ILE A 339 4.37 -19.04 8.48
C ILE A 339 5.10 -19.60 9.70
N LYS A 340 6.31 -19.11 9.98
CA LYS A 340 7.14 -19.63 11.06
C LYS A 340 7.83 -18.52 11.82
N ALA A 341 8.00 -18.75 13.11
CA ALA A 341 8.80 -17.92 14.00
C ALA A 341 9.79 -18.78 14.78
N ASN A 342 11.02 -18.29 14.94
CA ASN A 342 12.03 -19.06 15.69
C ASN A 342 11.80 -18.95 17.19
N LYS A 343 11.51 -17.74 17.68
CA LYS A 343 11.29 -17.46 19.10
C LYS A 343 10.07 -16.57 19.31
N VAL A 344 9.42 -16.78 20.47
CA VAL A 344 8.27 -15.99 20.91
C VAL A 344 8.47 -15.68 22.39
N LEU A 345 8.13 -14.45 22.82
CA LEU A 345 8.25 -14.03 24.21
C LEU A 345 7.13 -14.63 25.07
N ASP A 346 7.50 -15.32 26.11
CA ASP A 346 6.60 -15.61 27.22
C ASP A 346 6.50 -14.37 28.12
N SER A 347 5.41 -13.64 28.03
CA SER A 347 5.18 -12.42 28.81
C SER A 347 5.12 -12.66 30.32
N SER A 348 4.81 -13.90 30.78
CA SER A 348 4.73 -14.24 32.19
C SER A 348 6.10 -14.42 32.85
N THR A 349 7.07 -14.91 32.10
CA THR A 349 8.44 -15.17 32.58
C THR A 349 9.47 -14.21 32.03
N ASN A 350 9.08 -13.37 31.06
CA ASN A 350 9.94 -12.47 30.29
C ASN A 350 11.11 -13.21 29.60
N LYS A 351 10.89 -14.45 29.15
CA LYS A 351 11.89 -15.27 28.46
C LYS A 351 11.43 -15.61 27.06
N MET A 352 12.38 -15.66 26.12
CA MET A 352 12.12 -16.15 24.77
C MET A 352 12.04 -17.68 24.78
N VAL A 353 10.97 -18.22 24.23
CA VAL A 353 10.75 -19.67 24.04
C VAL A 353 10.78 -20.02 22.58
N ASP A 354 10.94 -21.31 22.25
CA ASP A 354 10.87 -21.78 20.87
C ASP A 354 9.50 -21.49 20.28
N GLY A 355 9.48 -21.16 18.99
CA GLY A 355 8.32 -20.66 18.30
C GLY A 355 7.43 -21.71 17.68
N PHE A 356 7.01 -21.46 16.44
CA PHE A 356 6.04 -22.28 15.72
C PHE A 356 6.36 -22.36 14.22
N ASP A 357 5.76 -23.33 13.57
CA ASP A 357 5.68 -23.48 12.12
C ASP A 357 4.25 -23.84 11.73
N ALA A 358 3.72 -23.22 10.69
CA ALA A 358 2.39 -23.50 10.18
C ALA A 358 2.38 -23.43 8.65
N ASN A 359 1.63 -24.33 8.02
CA ASN A 359 1.28 -24.24 6.62
C ASN A 359 -0.21 -24.53 6.43
N ALA A 360 -0.78 -24.03 5.34
CA ALA A 360 -2.19 -24.25 5.02
C ALA A 360 -2.46 -24.04 3.54
N TYR A 361 -3.49 -24.68 3.04
CA TYR A 361 -4.07 -24.28 1.77
C TYR A 361 -5.60 -24.13 1.88
N PHE A 362 -6.13 -23.27 1.06
CA PHE A 362 -7.56 -23.00 0.91
C PHE A 362 -7.89 -23.02 -0.57
N THR A 363 -8.92 -23.75 -0.94
CA THR A 363 -9.45 -23.75 -2.29
C THR A 363 -10.97 -23.68 -2.26
N LEU A 364 -11.55 -23.14 -3.33
CA LEU A 364 -12.99 -23.09 -3.49
C LEU A 364 -13.44 -24.24 -4.38
N ASN A 365 -14.42 -25.01 -3.90
CA ASN A 365 -14.99 -26.13 -4.65
C ASN A 365 -15.79 -25.58 -5.86
N LYS A 366 -15.53 -26.14 -7.05
CA LYS A 366 -16.16 -25.71 -8.30
C LYS A 366 -17.66 -26.03 -8.39
N ASN A 367 -18.16 -26.94 -7.56
CA ASN A 367 -19.54 -27.44 -7.61
C ASN A 367 -20.53 -26.62 -6.76
N ILE A 368 -20.20 -25.38 -6.43
CA ILE A 368 -21.04 -24.54 -5.56
C ILE A 368 -22.28 -24.05 -6.30
N ASN A 369 -23.42 -24.17 -5.62
CA ASN A 369 -24.65 -23.53 -6.05
C ASN A 369 -24.65 -22.05 -5.62
N LEU A 370 -24.34 -21.15 -6.54
CA LEU A 370 -24.30 -19.69 -6.27
C LEU A 370 -25.63 -19.10 -5.82
N ARG A 371 -26.77 -19.70 -6.20
CA ARG A 371 -28.08 -19.26 -5.72
C ARG A 371 -28.23 -19.51 -4.22
N GLU A 372 -27.64 -20.59 -3.74
CA GLU A 372 -27.63 -20.94 -2.33
C GLU A 372 -26.78 -19.97 -1.49
N ILE A 373 -25.62 -19.52 -2.02
CA ILE A 373 -24.78 -18.50 -1.37
C ILE A 373 -25.52 -17.16 -1.27
N GLN A 374 -26.34 -16.81 -2.26
CA GLN A 374 -27.10 -15.56 -2.25
C GLN A 374 -28.19 -15.54 -1.15
N SER A 375 -28.79 -16.68 -0.87
CA SER A 375 -29.81 -16.81 0.16
C SER A 375 -29.23 -17.09 1.55
N ASN A 376 -28.06 -17.73 1.61
CA ASN A 376 -27.39 -18.12 2.84
C ASN A 376 -25.88 -17.92 2.71
N PRO A 377 -25.31 -16.83 3.28
CA PRO A 377 -23.84 -16.60 3.26
C PRO A 377 -23.02 -17.74 3.85
N PHE A 378 -23.59 -18.53 4.76
CA PHE A 378 -22.92 -19.72 5.34
C PHE A 378 -22.77 -20.86 4.33
N ALA A 379 -23.52 -20.87 3.22
CA ALA A 379 -23.28 -21.83 2.13
C ALA A 379 -21.90 -21.66 1.48
N LEU A 380 -21.25 -20.50 1.65
CA LEU A 380 -19.85 -20.32 1.24
C LEU A 380 -18.90 -21.24 2.03
N LEU A 381 -19.22 -21.55 3.27
CA LEU A 381 -18.40 -22.46 4.08
C LEU A 381 -18.40 -23.89 3.51
N SER A 382 -19.54 -24.35 2.97
CA SER A 382 -19.62 -25.68 2.33
C SER A 382 -18.76 -25.80 1.07
N ALA A 383 -18.38 -24.66 0.54
CA ALA A 383 -17.60 -24.48 -0.67
C ALA A 383 -16.10 -24.42 -0.43
N VAL A 384 -15.68 -24.19 0.78
CA VAL A 384 -14.26 -24.08 1.14
C VAL A 384 -13.73 -25.48 1.44
N GLU A 385 -12.63 -25.82 0.81
CA GLU A 385 -11.79 -26.94 1.22
C GLU A 385 -10.48 -26.40 1.73
N SER A 386 -10.06 -26.87 2.91
CA SER A 386 -8.79 -26.46 3.49
C SER A 386 -8.09 -27.58 4.23
N LYS A 387 -6.76 -27.53 4.22
CA LYS A 387 -5.91 -28.29 5.13
C LYS A 387 -4.92 -27.33 5.76
N ALA A 388 -4.65 -27.55 7.04
CA ALA A 388 -3.61 -26.81 7.75
C ALA A 388 -2.82 -27.75 8.64
N HIS A 389 -1.52 -27.53 8.72
CA HIS A 389 -0.62 -28.17 9.65
C HIS A 389 -0.01 -27.09 10.53
N ILE A 390 -0.18 -27.20 11.85
CA ILE A 390 0.35 -26.25 12.82
C ILE A 390 1.20 -27.04 13.82
N SER A 391 2.44 -26.61 13.99
CA SER A 391 3.41 -27.18 14.93
C SER A 391 3.87 -26.10 15.90
N LEU A 392 3.58 -26.27 17.17
CA LEU A 392 4.01 -25.39 18.25
C LEU A 392 5.08 -26.08 19.10
N SER A 393 6.08 -25.36 19.60
CA SER A 393 6.93 -25.90 20.67
C SER A 393 6.10 -26.19 21.93
N ASP A 394 6.55 -27.16 22.75
CA ASP A 394 5.88 -27.46 24.02
C ASP A 394 5.76 -26.23 24.92
N SER A 395 6.79 -25.39 24.95
CA SER A 395 6.79 -24.14 25.74
C SER A 395 5.73 -23.17 25.23
N LEU A 396 5.65 -22.93 23.91
CA LEU A 396 4.65 -22.03 23.33
C LEU A 396 3.23 -22.59 23.50
N TYR A 397 3.03 -23.89 23.35
CA TYR A 397 1.75 -24.53 23.61
C TYR A 397 1.28 -24.34 25.06
N ASN A 398 2.19 -24.45 26.04
CA ASN A 398 1.86 -24.23 27.46
C ASN A 398 1.49 -22.76 27.74
N ILE A 399 2.10 -21.80 27.04
CA ILE A 399 1.69 -20.39 27.10
C ILE A 399 0.29 -20.21 26.50
N ALA A 400 0.06 -20.77 25.29
CA ALA A 400 -1.23 -20.69 24.61
C ALA A 400 -2.37 -21.29 25.45
N LYS A 401 -2.11 -22.38 26.14
CA LYS A 401 -3.08 -23.06 27.01
C LYS A 401 -3.52 -22.21 28.20
N LYS A 402 -2.70 -21.25 28.64
CA LYS A 402 -3.04 -20.33 29.74
C LYS A 402 -3.92 -19.16 29.28
N ARG A 403 -4.05 -18.92 27.98
CA ARG A 403 -4.88 -17.87 27.42
C ARG A 403 -6.33 -18.34 27.36
N ALA A 404 -7.26 -17.55 27.94
CA ALA A 404 -8.66 -17.94 28.04
C ALA A 404 -9.30 -18.27 26.69
N GLU A 405 -8.98 -17.47 25.66
CA GLU A 405 -9.52 -17.61 24.29
C GLU A 405 -9.09 -18.93 23.64
N LEU A 406 -7.86 -19.38 23.91
CA LEU A 406 -7.30 -20.60 23.33
C LEU A 406 -7.58 -21.82 24.20
N SER A 407 -7.67 -21.65 25.51
CA SER A 407 -7.92 -22.77 26.44
C SER A 407 -9.24 -23.48 26.15
N LEU A 408 -10.29 -22.75 25.78
CA LEU A 408 -11.58 -23.33 25.38
C LEU A 408 -11.46 -24.21 24.14
N ILE A 409 -10.74 -23.76 23.12
CA ILE A 409 -10.52 -24.54 21.89
C ILE A 409 -9.70 -25.77 22.20
N LEU A 410 -8.66 -25.64 23.01
CA LEU A 410 -7.74 -26.73 23.37
C LEU A 410 -8.37 -27.77 24.30
N LEU A 411 -9.53 -27.49 24.91
CA LEU A 411 -10.32 -28.52 25.64
C LEU A 411 -10.91 -29.57 24.68
N PHE A 412 -11.30 -29.14 23.47
CA PHE A 412 -11.92 -30.03 22.49
C PHE A 412 -10.91 -30.62 21.49
N VAL A 413 -9.73 -30.02 21.40
CA VAL A 413 -8.72 -30.37 20.39
C VAL A 413 -7.44 -30.84 21.08
N LYS A 414 -7.17 -32.14 21.01
CA LYS A 414 -5.93 -32.71 21.55
C LYS A 414 -4.84 -32.72 20.48
N PRO A 415 -3.67 -32.11 20.74
CA PRO A 415 -2.54 -32.17 19.81
C PRO A 415 -1.89 -33.56 19.82
N ILE A 416 -1.23 -33.88 18.73
CA ILE A 416 -0.28 -34.98 18.68
C ILE A 416 1.05 -34.50 19.24
N SER A 417 1.62 -35.21 20.22
CA SER A 417 2.92 -34.86 20.80
C SER A 417 4.02 -35.60 20.05
N LYS A 418 4.98 -34.89 19.48
CA LYS A 418 6.13 -35.47 18.78
C LYS A 418 7.35 -34.53 18.93
N GLU A 419 8.49 -35.06 19.36
CA GLU A 419 9.77 -34.36 19.40
C GLU A 419 9.70 -32.95 20.04
N GLN A 420 9.12 -32.86 21.25
CA GLN A 420 8.90 -31.60 22.00
C GLN A 420 8.03 -30.57 21.25
N LYS A 421 7.16 -31.05 20.35
CA LYS A 421 6.21 -30.22 19.63
C LYS A 421 4.78 -30.74 19.78
N LYS A 422 3.83 -29.83 19.71
CA LYS A 422 2.39 -30.09 19.67
C LYS A 422 1.89 -29.80 18.25
N ILE A 423 1.38 -30.85 17.60
CA ILE A 423 0.98 -30.84 16.21
C ILE A 423 -0.55 -30.88 16.10
N PHE A 424 -1.08 -30.04 15.21
CA PHE A 424 -2.49 -29.97 14.86
C PHE A 424 -2.61 -30.11 13.33
N ASP A 425 -3.15 -31.24 12.88
CA ASP A 425 -3.52 -31.47 11.50
C ASP A 425 -5.01 -31.19 11.33
N ILE A 426 -5.33 -30.09 10.67
CA ILE A 426 -6.70 -29.59 10.49
C ILE A 426 -7.12 -29.85 9.05
N THR A 427 -8.28 -30.44 8.87
CA THR A 427 -8.90 -30.64 7.54
C THR A 427 -10.34 -30.17 7.60
N TYR A 428 -10.72 -29.33 6.66
CA TYR A 428 -12.10 -28.92 6.46
C TYR A 428 -12.50 -29.23 5.02
N GLN A 429 -13.46 -30.14 4.87
CA GLN A 429 -13.94 -30.61 3.58
C GLN A 429 -15.39 -31.09 3.72
N ASN A 430 -16.24 -30.78 2.74
CA ASN A 430 -17.65 -31.16 2.71
C ASN A 430 -18.40 -30.76 4.01
N SER A 431 -18.14 -29.56 4.53
CA SER A 431 -18.69 -29.04 5.79
C SER A 431 -18.31 -29.81 7.05
N HIS A 432 -17.32 -30.71 6.97
CA HIS A 432 -16.79 -31.46 8.11
C HIS A 432 -15.44 -30.93 8.51
N LEU A 433 -15.30 -30.51 9.76
CA LEU A 433 -14.01 -30.16 10.38
C LEU A 433 -13.46 -31.38 11.11
N LYS A 434 -12.24 -31.78 10.75
CA LYS A 434 -11.47 -32.81 11.46
C LYS A 434 -10.19 -32.18 11.99
N ILE A 435 -9.81 -32.55 13.21
CA ILE A 435 -8.53 -32.19 13.80
C ILE A 435 -7.85 -33.44 14.30
N ASN A 436 -6.63 -33.68 13.81
CA ASN A 436 -5.88 -34.90 14.08
C ASN A 436 -6.69 -36.19 13.80
N GLY A 437 -7.48 -36.17 12.70
CA GLY A 437 -8.35 -37.26 12.29
C GLY A 437 -9.71 -37.35 13.01
N ASN A 438 -9.88 -36.64 14.13
CA ASN A 438 -11.15 -36.63 14.89
C ASN A 438 -12.09 -35.58 14.32
N GLN A 439 -13.33 -35.99 14.05
CA GLN A 439 -14.37 -35.08 13.61
C GLN A 439 -14.85 -34.20 14.77
N ILE A 440 -14.90 -32.89 14.56
CA ILE A 440 -15.34 -31.91 15.57
C ILE A 440 -16.79 -31.49 15.31
N PHE A 441 -17.16 -31.28 14.04
CA PHE A 441 -18.54 -31.06 13.58
C PHE A 441 -18.68 -31.40 12.08
#